data_49d240a25c0411be09131f8331c2ea04
#
_entry.id   49d240a25c0411be09131f8331c2ea04
#
_cell.length_a   1.000
_cell.length_b   1.000
_cell.length_c   1.000
_cell.angle_alpha   90.00
_cell.angle_beta   90.00
_cell.angle_gamma   90.00
#
_symmetry.space_group_name_H-M   'P 1'
#
loop_
_entity.id
_entity.type
_entity.pdbx_description
1 polymer ?
#
loop_
_entity_poly.entity_id
_entity_poly.type
_entity_poly.pdbx_seq_one_letter_code
_entity_poly.pdbx_strand_id
1 'polypeptide(L)'
;MDTNATWMAQRLTEIGVNLYRKSVVGDNKARMFDVINQALERSDIVICGGGLGPTQDDITREVIAKVTHRKLILDKDLLNTIDTMFRSRGFLMTKNNERQAYIPEGSVKIHNPNGTAPSFAVEDPRGVVFALPGVPFELKWLFSNEVTPYLNCLLYTSDAADE
;
A
#
# COMPACT_ATOMS: atom_id res chain seq x y z
N MET A 1 7.10 16.58 11.41
CA MET A 1 8.08 15.45 11.35
C MET A 1 7.31 14.21 10.91
N ASP A 2 7.76 13.53 9.86
CA ASP A 2 7.11 12.30 9.38
C ASP A 2 7.54 11.10 10.23
N THR A 3 6.74 10.82 11.26
CA THR A 3 7.02 9.75 12.23
C THR A 3 6.83 8.35 11.64
N ASN A 4 5.94 8.19 10.65
CA ASN A 4 5.69 6.92 10.00
C ASN A 4 6.92 6.42 9.22
N ALA A 5 7.52 7.28 8.40
CA ALA A 5 8.69 6.90 7.62
C ALA A 5 9.91 6.58 8.49
N THR A 6 10.12 7.34 9.57
CA THR A 6 11.21 7.06 10.53
C THR A 6 10.99 5.71 11.19
N TRP A 7 9.78 5.42 11.62
CA TRP A 7 9.44 4.15 12.24
C TRP A 7 9.60 2.97 11.26
N MET A 8 9.10 3.10 10.02
CA MET A 8 9.27 2.06 8.99
C MET A 8 10.74 1.80 8.66
N ALA A 9 11.57 2.86 8.59
CA ALA A 9 13.01 2.71 8.33
C ALA A 9 13.68 1.85 9.40
N GLN A 10 13.34 2.05 10.67
CA GLN A 10 13.86 1.22 11.77
C GLN A 10 13.45 -0.24 11.63
N ARG A 11 12.16 -0.49 11.33
CA ARG A 11 11.64 -1.86 11.16
C ARG A 11 12.26 -2.58 9.94
N LEU A 12 12.45 -1.87 8.83
CA LEU A 12 13.13 -2.41 7.65
C LEU A 12 14.57 -2.81 7.97
N THR A 13 15.30 -1.98 8.69
CA THR A 13 16.68 -2.27 9.11
C THR A 13 16.75 -3.54 9.97
N GLU A 14 15.78 -3.77 10.85
CA GLU A 14 15.73 -4.96 11.71
C GLU A 14 15.60 -6.28 10.93
N ILE A 15 15.02 -6.24 9.74
CA ILE A 15 14.89 -7.40 8.85
C ILE A 15 15.93 -7.39 7.71
N GLY A 16 16.97 -6.55 7.81
CA GLY A 16 18.05 -6.49 6.83
C GLY A 16 17.72 -5.74 5.53
N VAL A 17 16.60 -5.01 5.49
CA VAL A 17 16.20 -4.19 4.33
C VAL A 17 16.66 -2.75 4.53
N ASN A 18 17.45 -2.23 3.59
CA ASN A 18 17.94 -0.87 3.65
C ASN A 18 16.95 0.13 3.04
N LEU A 19 16.66 1.20 3.75
CA LEU A 19 15.93 2.34 3.20
C LEU A 19 16.92 3.30 2.51
N TYR A 20 16.96 3.29 1.19
CA TYR A 20 17.87 4.14 0.42
C TYR A 20 17.32 5.55 0.18
N ARG A 21 16.03 5.68 0.00
CA ARG A 21 15.41 6.97 -0.30
C ARG A 21 14.03 7.10 0.31
N LYS A 22 13.73 8.32 0.71
CA LYS A 22 12.41 8.78 1.13
C LYS A 22 12.02 9.98 0.28
N SER A 23 10.80 9.97 -0.25
CA SER A 23 10.22 11.09 -0.99
C SER A 23 8.92 11.52 -0.33
N VAL A 24 8.68 12.82 -0.31
CA VAL A 24 7.40 13.40 0.09
C VAL A 24 6.84 14.11 -1.14
N VAL A 25 5.64 13.75 -1.54
CA VAL A 25 4.97 14.30 -2.71
C VAL A 25 3.54 14.68 -2.36
N GLY A 26 3.10 15.85 -2.80
CA GLY A 26 1.70 16.29 -2.63
C GLY A 26 0.75 15.54 -3.57
N ASP A 27 -0.55 15.68 -3.30
CA ASP A 27 -1.65 15.00 -4.01
C ASP A 27 -1.82 15.51 -5.45
N ASN A 28 -0.85 15.16 -6.29
CA ASN A 28 -0.83 15.47 -7.72
C ASN A 28 -0.46 14.21 -8.50
N LYS A 29 -1.36 13.78 -9.37
CA LYS A 29 -1.22 12.50 -10.11
C LYS A 29 0.07 12.41 -10.93
N ALA A 30 0.48 13.48 -11.61
CA ALA A 30 1.68 13.46 -12.43
C ALA A 30 2.94 13.36 -11.58
N ARG A 31 3.04 14.17 -10.52
CA ARG A 31 4.19 14.14 -9.60
C ARG A 31 4.31 12.82 -8.86
N MET A 32 3.18 12.27 -8.40
CA MET A 32 3.16 10.97 -7.73
C MET A 32 3.55 9.85 -8.70
N PHE A 33 3.07 9.90 -9.94
CA PHE A 33 3.45 8.95 -10.99
C PHE A 33 4.97 8.96 -11.20
N ASP A 34 5.56 10.13 -11.40
CA ASP A 34 7.00 10.26 -11.64
C ASP A 34 7.82 9.73 -10.45
N VAL A 35 7.42 10.07 -9.22
CA VAL A 35 8.12 9.62 -8.01
C VAL A 35 8.06 8.10 -7.83
N ILE A 36 6.88 7.49 -8.01
CA ILE A 36 6.70 6.04 -7.84
C ILE A 36 7.38 5.29 -8.99
N ASN A 37 7.25 5.77 -10.23
CA ASN A 37 7.90 5.16 -11.38
C ASN A 37 9.43 5.15 -11.22
N GLN A 38 10.03 6.29 -10.89
CA GLN A 38 11.46 6.38 -10.62
C GLN A 38 11.90 5.52 -9.43
N ALA A 39 11.05 5.38 -8.41
CA ALA A 39 11.36 4.51 -7.28
C ALA A 39 11.44 3.05 -7.71
N LEU A 40 10.50 2.57 -8.55
CA LEU A 40 10.52 1.20 -9.10
C LEU A 40 11.69 0.94 -10.06
N GLU A 41 12.21 1.95 -10.74
CA GLU A 41 13.38 1.78 -11.63
C GLU A 41 14.69 1.53 -10.87
N ARG A 42 14.72 1.84 -9.57
CA ARG A 42 15.95 1.81 -8.76
C ARG A 42 15.86 1.04 -7.45
N SER A 43 14.70 0.48 -7.13
CA SER A 43 14.47 -0.19 -5.84
C SER A 43 13.55 -1.39 -6.05
N ASP A 44 13.87 -2.49 -5.41
CA ASP A 44 13.09 -3.72 -5.46
C ASP A 44 11.79 -3.61 -4.63
N ILE A 45 11.78 -2.70 -3.65
CA ILE A 45 10.64 -2.48 -2.75
C ILE A 45 10.32 -0.99 -2.70
N VAL A 46 9.06 -0.65 -2.97
CA VAL A 46 8.49 0.70 -2.85
C VAL A 46 7.33 0.67 -1.88
N ILE A 47 7.32 1.54 -0.88
CA ILE A 47 6.24 1.63 0.09
C ILE A 47 5.61 3.02 0.01
N CYS A 48 4.34 3.06 -0.34
CA CYS A 48 3.52 4.27 -0.41
C CYS A 48 2.64 4.36 0.83
N GLY A 49 2.76 5.43 1.60
CA GLY A 49 1.93 5.68 2.79
C GLY A 49 0.95 6.83 2.56
N GLY A 50 -0.35 6.57 2.74
CA GLY A 50 -1.42 7.53 2.59
C GLY A 50 -2.12 7.52 1.24
N GLY A 51 -3.17 8.33 1.09
CA GLY A 51 -3.93 8.48 -0.14
C GLY A 51 -4.81 7.28 -0.52
N LEU A 52 -5.22 6.47 0.49
CA LEU A 52 -6.10 5.31 0.31
C LEU A 52 -7.53 5.55 0.86
N GLY A 53 -7.83 6.73 1.32
CA GLY A 53 -9.15 7.10 1.80
C GLY A 53 -10.21 7.22 0.69
N PRO A 54 -11.43 7.69 1.05
CA PRO A 54 -12.55 7.80 0.13
C PRO A 54 -12.61 9.13 -0.62
N THR A 55 -11.76 10.11 -0.30
CA THR A 55 -11.83 11.46 -0.87
C THR A 55 -11.25 11.53 -2.29
N GLN A 56 -11.49 12.64 -2.97
CA GLN A 56 -10.96 12.83 -4.33
C GLN A 56 -9.44 13.02 -4.35
N ASP A 57 -8.87 13.46 -3.24
CA ASP A 57 -7.43 13.66 -3.07
C ASP A 57 -6.69 12.36 -2.73
N ASP A 58 -7.45 11.30 -2.36
CA ASP A 58 -6.91 9.96 -2.13
C ASP A 58 -6.69 9.25 -3.48
N ILE A 59 -5.55 9.50 -4.11
CA ILE A 59 -5.24 9.08 -5.48
C ILE A 59 -4.14 8.03 -5.59
N THR A 60 -3.62 7.53 -4.47
CA THR A 60 -2.50 6.59 -4.44
C THR A 60 -2.78 5.31 -5.22
N ARG A 61 -4.00 4.73 -5.10
CA ARG A 61 -4.37 3.50 -5.81
C ARG A 61 -4.41 3.68 -7.33
N GLU A 62 -4.95 4.83 -7.78
CA GLU A 62 -5.01 5.18 -9.20
C GLU A 62 -3.62 5.36 -9.80
N VAL A 63 -2.73 6.01 -9.06
CA VAL A 63 -1.36 6.25 -9.50
C VAL A 63 -0.56 4.96 -9.55
N ILE A 64 -0.66 4.11 -8.54
CA ILE A 64 0.02 2.79 -8.54
C ILE A 64 -0.49 1.93 -9.70
N ALA A 65 -1.81 1.87 -9.92
CA ALA A 65 -2.38 1.15 -11.05
C ALA A 65 -1.80 1.62 -12.39
N LYS A 66 -1.67 2.94 -12.58
CA LYS A 66 -1.10 3.54 -13.79
C LYS A 66 0.39 3.23 -13.96
N VAL A 67 1.19 3.35 -12.89
CA VAL A 67 2.63 3.07 -12.91
C VAL A 67 2.92 1.60 -13.23
N THR A 68 2.09 0.69 -12.73
CA THR A 68 2.21 -0.76 -12.93
C THR A 68 1.42 -1.27 -14.14
N HIS A 69 0.88 -0.37 -14.98
CA HIS A 69 0.09 -0.69 -16.17
C HIS A 69 -1.09 -1.63 -15.90
N ARG A 70 -1.71 -1.52 -14.75
CA ARG A 70 -2.86 -2.33 -14.34
C ARG A 70 -4.16 -1.53 -14.36
N LYS A 71 -5.26 -2.22 -14.58
CA LYS A 71 -6.60 -1.63 -14.42
C LYS A 71 -6.96 -1.58 -12.95
N LEU A 72 -7.72 -0.56 -12.55
CA LEU A 72 -8.42 -0.59 -11.27
C LEU A 72 -9.67 -1.44 -11.41
N ILE A 73 -9.83 -2.40 -10.54
CA ILE A 73 -11.01 -3.27 -10.47
C ILE A 73 -11.70 -3.14 -9.11
N LEU A 74 -13.02 -3.21 -9.12
CA LEU A 74 -13.80 -3.30 -7.89
C LEU A 74 -13.66 -4.70 -7.31
N ASP A 75 -13.07 -4.79 -6.13
CA ASP A 75 -13.00 -6.05 -5.37
C ASP A 75 -14.24 -6.19 -4.48
N LYS A 76 -15.06 -7.20 -4.74
CA LYS A 76 -16.33 -7.42 -4.03
C LYS A 76 -16.12 -7.83 -2.57
N ASP A 77 -15.06 -8.55 -2.27
CA ASP A 77 -14.77 -8.99 -0.89
C ASP A 77 -14.34 -7.79 -0.05
N LEU A 78 -13.51 -6.91 -0.60
CA LEU A 78 -13.14 -5.66 0.05
C LEU A 78 -14.36 -4.76 0.24
N LEU A 79 -15.23 -4.66 -0.75
CA LEU A 79 -16.47 -3.88 -0.65
C LEU A 79 -17.36 -4.40 0.48
N ASN A 80 -17.56 -5.71 0.56
CA ASN A 80 -18.33 -6.34 1.64
C ASN A 80 -17.69 -6.12 3.02
N THR A 81 -16.37 -6.19 3.10
CA THR A 81 -15.62 -5.95 4.35
C THR A 81 -15.81 -4.52 4.83
N ILE A 82 -15.72 -3.55 3.93
CA ILE A 82 -15.92 -2.13 4.23
C ILE A 82 -17.38 -1.89 4.68
N ASP A 83 -18.36 -2.41 3.95
CA ASP A 83 -19.78 -2.26 4.31
C ASP A 83 -20.08 -2.86 5.69
N THR A 84 -19.56 -4.06 5.97
CA THR A 84 -19.68 -4.71 7.27
C THR A 84 -19.08 -3.86 8.39
N MET A 85 -17.93 -3.26 8.15
CA MET A 85 -17.26 -2.40 9.14
C MET A 85 -18.08 -1.12 9.41
N PHE A 86 -18.65 -0.51 8.37
CA PHE A 86 -19.55 0.65 8.56
C PHE A 86 -20.79 0.28 9.37
N ARG A 87 -21.45 -0.82 9.01
CA ARG A 87 -22.65 -1.31 9.71
C ARG A 87 -22.39 -1.66 11.18
N SER A 88 -21.24 -2.29 11.48
CA SER A 88 -20.88 -2.62 12.86
C SER A 88 -20.70 -1.39 13.75
N ARG A 89 -20.41 -0.24 13.13
CA ARG A 89 -20.29 1.06 13.82
C ARG A 89 -21.58 1.89 13.80
N GLY A 90 -22.68 1.33 13.28
CA GLY A 90 -23.97 2.01 13.17
C GLY A 90 -24.07 3.00 12.02
N PHE A 91 -23.20 2.93 11.03
CA PHE A 91 -23.20 3.80 9.84
C PHE A 91 -23.55 3.03 8.57
N LEU A 92 -24.05 3.78 7.58
CA LEU A 92 -24.22 3.26 6.22
C LEU A 92 -23.04 3.69 5.35
N MET A 93 -22.55 2.78 4.55
CA MET A 93 -21.51 3.06 3.55
C MET A 93 -22.08 4.00 2.47
N THR A 94 -21.31 4.99 2.06
CA THR A 94 -21.66 5.92 0.98
C THR A 94 -20.98 5.51 -0.32
N LYS A 95 -21.44 6.06 -1.46
CA LYS A 95 -20.79 5.85 -2.77
C LYS A 95 -19.31 6.22 -2.77
N ASN A 96 -18.90 7.24 -2.02
CA ASN A 96 -17.51 7.62 -1.93
C ASN A 96 -16.65 6.53 -1.25
N ASN A 97 -17.23 5.78 -0.33
CA ASN A 97 -16.52 4.69 0.34
C ASN A 97 -16.29 3.48 -0.58
N GLU A 98 -17.13 3.30 -1.62
CA GLU A 98 -16.90 2.24 -2.62
C GLU A 98 -15.54 2.38 -3.33
N ARG A 99 -15.05 3.62 -3.49
CA ARG A 99 -13.71 3.86 -4.08
C ARG A 99 -12.61 3.14 -3.32
N GLN A 100 -12.75 2.94 -2.03
CA GLN A 100 -11.76 2.23 -1.22
C GLN A 100 -11.66 0.75 -1.58
N ALA A 101 -12.69 0.16 -2.20
CA ALA A 101 -12.69 -1.22 -2.66
C ALA A 101 -12.09 -1.43 -4.06
N TYR A 102 -11.68 -0.37 -4.75
CA TYR A 102 -10.96 -0.49 -6.01
C TYR A 102 -9.47 -0.67 -5.75
N ILE A 103 -8.89 -1.70 -6.36
CA ILE A 103 -7.45 -2.01 -6.28
C ILE A 103 -6.91 -2.33 -7.68
N PRO A 104 -5.60 -2.22 -7.92
CA PRO A 104 -5.01 -2.67 -9.18
C PRO A 104 -5.24 -4.17 -9.39
N GLU A 105 -5.61 -4.56 -10.60
CA GLU A 105 -5.85 -5.95 -10.97
C GLU A 105 -4.66 -6.85 -10.64
N GLY A 106 -4.91 -8.00 -10.03
CA GLY A 106 -3.88 -8.95 -9.61
C GLY A 106 -3.06 -8.52 -8.40
N SER A 107 -3.50 -7.49 -7.66
CA SER A 107 -2.85 -7.11 -6.39
C SER A 107 -3.04 -8.18 -5.32
N VAL A 108 -2.03 -8.31 -4.47
CA VAL A 108 -2.17 -9.05 -3.21
C VAL A 108 -2.91 -8.17 -2.22
N LYS A 109 -4.08 -8.62 -1.78
CA LYS A 109 -4.88 -7.90 -0.77
C LYS A 109 -4.24 -8.03 0.59
N ILE A 110 -4.11 -6.92 1.30
CA ILE A 110 -3.62 -6.86 2.67
C ILE A 110 -4.77 -6.38 3.55
N HIS A 111 -5.23 -7.26 4.44
CA HIS A 111 -6.37 -6.97 5.30
C HIS A 111 -6.04 -5.93 6.36
N ASN A 112 -6.84 -4.85 6.42
CA ASN A 112 -6.73 -3.82 7.45
C ASN A 112 -7.86 -3.99 8.49
N PRO A 113 -7.60 -4.60 9.65
CA PRO A 113 -8.64 -4.78 10.67
C PRO A 113 -8.95 -3.50 11.45
N ASN A 114 -8.11 -2.48 11.32
CA ASN A 114 -8.17 -1.26 12.11
C ASN A 114 -8.82 -0.06 11.39
N GLY A 115 -9.04 -0.18 10.09
CA GLY A 115 -9.57 0.91 9.28
C GLY A 115 -10.28 0.44 8.01
N THR A 116 -10.99 1.35 7.36
CA THR A 116 -11.76 1.08 6.13
C THR A 116 -10.92 1.15 4.86
N ALA A 117 -9.68 1.66 4.93
CA ALA A 117 -8.79 1.74 3.78
C ALA A 117 -8.05 0.41 3.60
N PRO A 118 -8.39 -0.39 2.58
CA PRO A 118 -7.68 -1.61 2.28
C PRO A 118 -6.26 -1.30 1.83
N SER A 119 -5.32 -2.09 2.31
CA SER A 119 -3.95 -2.07 1.82
C SER A 119 -3.75 -3.16 0.77
N PHE A 120 -2.75 -2.99 -0.06
CA PHE A 120 -2.42 -3.98 -1.09
C PHE A 120 -0.94 -3.91 -1.48
N ALA A 121 -0.46 -4.99 -2.08
CA ALA A 121 0.83 -5.04 -2.74
C ALA A 121 0.64 -5.35 -4.23
N VAL A 122 1.41 -4.70 -5.07
CA VAL A 122 1.46 -4.96 -6.52
C VAL A 122 2.84 -5.49 -6.85
N GLU A 123 2.90 -6.72 -7.32
CA GLU A 123 4.11 -7.29 -7.89
C GLU A 123 4.26 -6.82 -9.34
N ASP A 124 5.35 -6.14 -9.63
CA ASP A 124 5.74 -5.62 -10.95
C ASP A 124 7.07 -6.26 -11.36
N PRO A 125 7.38 -6.45 -12.63
CA PRO A 125 8.69 -6.99 -13.06
C PRO A 125 9.90 -6.23 -12.50
N ARG A 126 9.74 -4.98 -12.11
CA ARG A 126 10.79 -4.14 -11.52
C ARG A 126 10.92 -4.27 -10.00
N GLY A 127 9.90 -4.80 -9.31
CA GLY A 127 9.85 -4.90 -7.85
C GLY A 127 8.43 -4.92 -7.31
N VAL A 128 8.26 -4.72 -6.02
CA VAL A 128 6.96 -4.73 -5.36
C VAL A 128 6.60 -3.35 -4.82
N VAL A 129 5.35 -2.92 -5.04
CA VAL A 129 4.80 -1.67 -4.50
C VAL A 129 3.77 -2.00 -3.44
N PHE A 130 4.01 -1.55 -2.22
CA PHE A 130 3.02 -1.60 -1.14
C PHE A 130 2.27 -0.28 -1.04
N ALA A 131 0.96 -0.36 -0.86
CA ALA A 131 0.11 0.77 -0.52
C ALA A 131 -0.45 0.59 0.89
N LEU A 132 -0.12 1.50 1.79
CA LEU A 132 -0.51 1.47 3.20
C LEU A 132 -1.26 2.76 3.57
N PRO A 133 -2.19 2.72 4.56
CA PRO A 133 -2.88 3.92 5.02
C PRO A 133 -1.92 4.92 5.67
N GLY A 134 -2.29 6.19 5.69
CA GLY A 134 -1.49 7.24 6.33
C GLY A 134 -1.65 7.31 7.85
N VAL A 135 -2.70 6.71 8.40
CA VAL A 135 -2.97 6.71 9.85
C VAL A 135 -1.91 5.89 10.58
N PRO A 136 -1.15 6.47 11.52
CA PRO A 136 0.01 5.82 12.12
C PRO A 136 -0.29 4.48 12.79
N PHE A 137 -1.40 4.37 13.49
CA PHE A 137 -1.80 3.14 14.16
C PHE A 137 -2.09 2.00 13.16
N GLU A 138 -2.82 2.29 12.09
CA GLU A 138 -3.15 1.34 11.04
C GLU A 138 -1.87 0.91 10.29
N LEU A 139 -1.06 1.88 9.87
CA LEU A 139 0.19 1.66 9.15
C LEU A 139 1.14 0.76 9.95
N LYS A 140 1.35 1.06 11.22
CA LYS A 140 2.27 0.29 12.07
C LYS A 140 1.81 -1.15 12.26
N TRP A 141 0.51 -1.35 12.47
CA TRP A 141 -0.05 -2.68 12.60
C TRP A 141 0.12 -3.48 11.31
N LEU A 142 -0.27 -2.91 10.18
CA LEU A 142 -0.16 -3.55 8.86
C LEU A 142 1.29 -3.86 8.50
N PHE A 143 2.19 -2.94 8.76
CA PHE A 143 3.60 -3.13 8.49
C PHE A 143 4.16 -4.31 9.29
N SER A 144 3.88 -4.37 10.59
CA SER A 144 4.41 -5.43 11.47
C SER A 144 3.79 -6.80 11.19
N ASN A 145 2.48 -6.86 10.90
CA ASN A 145 1.75 -8.13 10.83
C ASN A 145 1.59 -8.68 9.41
N GLU A 146 1.69 -7.82 8.40
CA GLU A 146 1.45 -8.19 7.00
C GLU A 146 2.67 -7.93 6.10
N VAL A 147 3.23 -6.70 6.13
CA VAL A 147 4.32 -6.33 5.23
C VAL A 147 5.62 -7.04 5.63
N THR A 148 5.98 -7.03 6.90
CA THR A 148 7.20 -7.69 7.40
C THR A 148 7.23 -9.18 7.09
N PRO A 149 6.18 -9.97 7.35
CA PRO A 149 6.14 -11.38 6.94
C PRO A 149 6.25 -11.58 5.43
N TYR A 150 5.58 -10.72 4.65
CA TYR A 150 5.68 -10.77 3.19
C TYR A 150 7.11 -10.52 2.69
N LEU A 151 7.78 -9.50 3.22
CA LEU A 151 9.17 -9.19 2.88
C LEU A 151 10.13 -10.31 3.29
N ASN A 152 9.93 -10.91 4.46
CA ASN A 152 10.73 -12.05 4.90
C ASN A 152 10.60 -13.24 3.92
N CYS A 153 9.39 -13.51 3.42
CA CYS A 153 9.20 -14.54 2.39
C CYS A 153 9.96 -14.21 1.10
N LEU A 154 9.91 -12.97 0.64
CA LEU A 154 10.64 -12.54 -0.57
C LEU A 154 12.16 -12.69 -0.41
N LEU A 155 12.71 -12.24 0.73
CA LEU A 155 14.13 -12.33 1.02
C LEU A 155 14.61 -13.78 1.09
N TYR A 156 13.83 -14.66 1.72
CA TYR A 156 14.19 -16.08 1.85
C TYR A 156 14.17 -16.82 0.50
N THR A 157 13.27 -16.43 -0.40
CA THR A 157 13.18 -17.04 -1.74
C THR A 157 14.30 -16.56 -2.67
N SER A 158 14.78 -15.32 -2.53
CA SER A 158 15.92 -14.82 -3.31
C SER A 158 17.24 -15.47 -2.91
N ASP A 159 17.49 -15.66 -1.61
CA ASP A 159 18.70 -16.33 -1.12
C ASP A 159 18.77 -17.80 -1.55
N ALA A 160 17.62 -18.48 -1.65
CA ALA A 160 17.54 -19.87 -2.12
C ALA A 160 17.73 -20.03 -3.64
N ALA A 161 17.60 -18.96 -4.42
CA ALA A 161 17.81 -18.98 -5.87
C ALA A 161 19.26 -18.71 -6.27
N ASP A 162 20.08 -18.19 -5.36
CA ASP A 162 21.50 -17.88 -5.57
C ASP A 162 22.45 -19.01 -5.11
N GLU A 163 21.90 -20.12 -4.55
CA GLU A 163 22.64 -21.36 -4.28
C GLU A 163 22.45 -22.39 -5.42
#